data_08b45d089d509cfa7e6a7162850e750e
#
_entry.id   08b45d089d509cfa7e6a7162850e750e
#
_cell.length_a   1.000
_cell.length_b   1.000
_cell.length_c   1.000
_cell.angle_alpha   90.00
_cell.angle_beta   90.00
_cell.angle_gamma   90.00
#
_symmetry.space_group_name_H-M   'P 1'
#
loop_
_entity.id
_entity.type
_entity.pdbx_description
1 polymer ?
#
loop_
_entity_poly.entity_id
_entity_poly.type
_entity_poly.pdbx_seq_one_letter_code
_entity_poly.pdbx_strand_id
1 'polypeptide(L)'
;MAKGFTVKAKTPTKKKEEWDIPAIKERMKGKTIVFCLPGRGCSYIFLKNFVQLCFDMVQSGIAIQISQDYSSMVNFARCKVLGANVLRGPKQIPWDGKLQYDYQLWIDSDIVFDTNKFWQLCDLAFPAEGEEKEIVAGWYATEDGTTTSVAHWLEEDEFRTNGGVMNHETVESISKRRKPFTVDYTGFGWVLIKKGVFEGLEYPWFAPKMQVFESGKVQDMCGEDVSFCLD
;
A
#
# COMPACT_ATOMS: atom_id res chain seq x y z
N MET A 1 32.80 -3.41 49.25
CA MET A 1 32.49 -4.63 48.48
C MET A 1 31.58 -4.21 47.28
N ALA A 2 32.13 -4.17 46.10
CA ALA A 2 31.40 -3.81 44.89
C ALA A 2 30.62 -5.04 44.36
N LYS A 3 29.32 -4.94 44.25
CA LYS A 3 28.48 -6.00 43.64
C LYS A 3 28.66 -5.96 42.10
N GLY A 4 29.32 -6.99 41.56
CA GLY A 4 29.45 -7.15 40.11
C GLY A 4 28.10 -7.39 39.43
N PHE A 5 27.80 -6.62 38.39
CA PHE A 5 26.67 -6.86 37.51
C PHE A 5 27.01 -7.96 36.50
N THR A 6 26.34 -9.08 36.56
CA THR A 6 26.44 -10.14 35.56
C THR A 6 25.46 -9.86 34.44
N VAL A 7 25.96 -9.47 33.27
CA VAL A 7 25.13 -9.34 32.06
C VAL A 7 24.91 -10.75 31.49
N LYS A 8 23.69 -11.26 31.58
CA LYS A 8 23.32 -12.49 30.87
C LYS A 8 23.34 -12.24 29.37
N ALA A 9 24.17 -12.96 28.64
CA ALA A 9 24.15 -12.98 27.20
C ALA A 9 22.76 -13.36 26.68
N LYS A 10 22.19 -12.53 25.80
CA LYS A 10 20.94 -12.86 25.13
C LYS A 10 21.14 -14.08 24.24
N THR A 11 20.30 -15.08 24.40
CA THR A 11 20.19 -16.24 23.51
C THR A 11 20.08 -15.77 22.06
N PRO A 12 20.81 -16.36 21.09
CA PRO A 12 20.72 -15.95 19.71
C PRO A 12 19.28 -16.17 19.22
N THR A 13 18.63 -15.08 18.87
CA THR A 13 17.34 -15.10 18.18
C THR A 13 17.53 -15.83 16.85
N LYS A 14 16.68 -16.83 16.56
CA LYS A 14 16.61 -17.49 15.26
C LYS A 14 16.64 -16.43 14.16
N LYS A 15 17.57 -16.58 13.18
CA LYS A 15 17.68 -15.69 12.02
C LYS A 15 16.26 -15.49 11.44
N LYS A 16 15.80 -14.24 11.33
CA LYS A 16 14.72 -13.86 10.42
C LYS A 16 15.13 -14.37 9.03
N GLU A 17 14.21 -14.91 8.26
CA GLU A 17 14.41 -15.08 6.83
C GLU A 17 14.84 -13.71 6.29
N GLU A 18 16.06 -13.63 5.87
CA GLU A 18 16.66 -12.37 5.41
C GLU A 18 16.33 -12.26 3.93
N TRP A 19 15.61 -11.21 3.56
CA TRP A 19 15.28 -10.92 2.16
C TRP A 19 16.57 -10.73 1.37
N ASP A 20 16.71 -11.41 0.24
CA ASP A 20 17.85 -11.24 -0.67
C ASP A 20 17.67 -9.96 -1.50
N ILE A 21 17.91 -8.81 -0.85
CA ILE A 21 17.76 -7.50 -1.47
C ILE A 21 18.59 -7.36 -2.77
N PRO A 22 19.85 -7.82 -2.85
CA PRO A 22 20.60 -7.81 -4.11
C PRO A 22 19.91 -8.54 -5.25
N ALA A 23 19.39 -9.74 -5.02
CA ALA A 23 18.64 -10.50 -6.04
C ALA A 23 17.35 -9.81 -6.45
N ILE A 24 16.63 -9.20 -5.50
CA ILE A 24 15.41 -8.41 -5.78
C ILE A 24 15.76 -7.22 -6.67
N LYS A 25 16.81 -6.48 -6.36
CA LYS A 25 17.28 -5.33 -7.14
C LYS A 25 17.62 -5.72 -8.58
N GLU A 26 18.31 -6.83 -8.79
CA GLU A 26 18.64 -7.28 -10.14
C GLU A 26 17.38 -7.66 -10.95
N ARG A 27 16.37 -8.29 -10.33
CA ARG A 27 15.09 -8.58 -11.01
C ARG A 27 14.31 -7.32 -11.38
N MET A 28 14.37 -6.29 -10.52
CA MET A 28 13.66 -5.02 -10.75
C MET A 28 14.39 -4.07 -11.72
N LYS A 29 15.61 -4.37 -12.10
CA LYS A 29 16.41 -3.55 -13.01
C LYS A 29 15.72 -3.33 -14.35
N GLY A 30 15.73 -2.10 -14.82
CA GLY A 30 15.07 -1.69 -16.07
C GLY A 30 13.55 -1.44 -15.91
N LYS A 31 12.95 -1.72 -14.76
CA LYS A 31 11.56 -1.36 -14.49
C LYS A 31 11.40 0.14 -14.28
N THR A 32 10.21 0.63 -14.56
CA THR A 32 9.82 2.02 -14.30
C THR A 32 8.74 2.05 -13.22
N ILE A 33 8.94 2.82 -12.16
CA ILE A 33 7.98 2.98 -11.07
C ILE A 33 7.53 4.43 -10.98
N VAL A 34 6.21 4.63 -10.92
CA VAL A 34 5.61 5.93 -10.67
C VAL A 34 5.27 6.03 -9.18
N PHE A 35 5.84 7.00 -8.50
CA PHE A 35 5.37 7.39 -7.17
C PHE A 35 4.06 8.16 -7.29
N CYS A 36 3.02 7.67 -6.66
CA CYS A 36 1.70 8.28 -6.57
C CYS A 36 1.55 8.90 -5.17
N LEU A 37 1.64 10.23 -5.09
CA LEU A 37 1.73 10.98 -3.85
C LEU A 37 0.51 11.92 -3.70
N PRO A 38 -0.61 11.44 -3.11
CA PRO A 38 -1.75 12.32 -2.83
C PRO A 38 -1.43 13.21 -1.63
N GLY A 39 -1.55 14.52 -1.79
CA GLY A 39 -1.30 15.46 -0.71
C GLY A 39 -0.51 16.69 -1.14
N ARG A 40 -0.43 17.68 -0.25
CA ARG A 40 0.26 18.96 -0.53
C ARG A 40 1.54 19.19 0.28
N GLY A 41 1.91 18.26 1.14
CA GLY A 41 3.10 18.38 1.97
C GLY A 41 3.38 17.10 2.73
N CYS A 42 4.58 16.97 3.24
CA CYS A 42 5.02 15.80 4.01
C CYS A 42 5.94 16.22 5.15
N SER A 43 6.19 15.29 6.08
CA SER A 43 7.15 15.49 7.17
C SER A 43 8.60 15.39 6.66
N TYR A 44 9.56 15.96 7.41
CA TYR A 44 10.99 15.80 7.11
C TYR A 44 11.45 14.33 7.24
N ILE A 45 10.79 13.52 8.06
CA ILE A 45 11.08 12.07 8.15
C ILE A 45 10.68 11.39 6.83
N PHE A 46 9.49 11.69 6.33
CA PHE A 46 9.04 11.22 5.03
C PHE A 46 10.03 11.63 3.93
N LEU A 47 10.33 12.92 3.85
CA LEU A 47 11.23 13.46 2.82
C LEU A 47 12.59 12.77 2.82
N LYS A 48 13.19 12.58 4.00
CA LYS A 48 14.48 11.87 4.15
C LYS A 48 14.40 10.45 3.58
N ASN A 49 13.39 9.68 3.99
CA ASN A 49 13.21 8.30 3.58
C ASN A 49 12.88 8.19 2.09
N PHE A 50 12.08 9.12 1.57
CA PHE A 50 11.73 9.22 0.15
C PHE A 50 12.96 9.47 -0.73
N VAL A 51 13.78 10.47 -0.37
CA VAL A 51 15.03 10.77 -1.09
C VAL A 51 15.97 9.57 -1.06
N GLN A 52 16.13 8.93 0.10
CA GLN A 52 16.98 7.74 0.22
C GLN A 52 16.47 6.58 -0.65
N LEU A 53 15.16 6.35 -0.68
CA LEU A 53 14.54 5.35 -1.56
C LEU A 53 14.79 5.67 -3.03
N CYS A 54 14.58 6.92 -3.46
CA CYS A 54 14.84 7.36 -4.84
C CYS A 54 16.29 7.09 -5.26
N PHE A 55 17.27 7.43 -4.41
CA PHE A 55 18.67 7.16 -4.71
C PHE A 55 18.95 5.66 -4.85
N ASP A 56 18.43 4.84 -3.93
CA ASP A 56 18.64 3.40 -3.96
C ASP A 56 18.00 2.74 -5.20
N MET A 57 16.80 3.19 -5.59
CA MET A 57 16.13 2.71 -6.81
C MET A 57 16.91 3.06 -8.07
N VAL A 58 17.33 4.32 -8.22
CA VAL A 58 18.11 4.78 -9.39
C VAL A 58 19.46 4.06 -9.47
N GLN A 59 20.15 3.90 -8.36
CA GLN A 59 21.41 3.12 -8.31
C GLN A 59 21.20 1.65 -8.67
N SER A 60 20.01 1.12 -8.42
CA SER A 60 19.61 -0.25 -8.76
C SER A 60 19.10 -0.37 -10.21
N GLY A 61 19.16 0.70 -11.01
CA GLY A 61 18.75 0.69 -12.42
C GLY A 61 17.24 0.76 -12.64
N ILE A 62 16.47 1.22 -11.66
CA ILE A 62 15.03 1.47 -11.78
C ILE A 62 14.82 2.92 -12.20
N ALA A 63 14.01 3.13 -13.24
CA ALA A 63 13.54 4.45 -13.62
C ALA A 63 12.40 4.88 -12.66
N ILE A 64 12.46 6.12 -12.20
CA ILE A 64 11.43 6.68 -11.33
C ILE A 64 10.72 7.86 -11.97
N GLN A 65 9.44 7.95 -11.73
CA GLN A 65 8.61 9.09 -12.08
C GLN A 65 7.78 9.48 -10.86
N ILE A 66 7.38 10.72 -10.76
CA ILE A 66 6.62 11.22 -9.61
C ILE A 66 5.35 11.89 -10.14
N SER A 67 4.22 11.41 -9.65
CA SER A 67 2.92 12.04 -9.85
C SER A 67 2.36 12.48 -8.50
N GLN A 68 2.15 13.78 -8.36
CA GLN A 68 1.65 14.40 -7.14
C GLN A 68 0.52 15.35 -7.48
N ASP A 69 -0.55 15.27 -6.73
CA ASP A 69 -1.64 16.25 -6.77
C ASP A 69 -2.33 16.35 -5.41
N TYR A 70 -3.17 17.34 -5.26
CA TYR A 70 -3.89 17.62 -4.03
C TYR A 70 -5.36 17.96 -4.28
N SER A 71 -6.20 17.52 -3.37
CA SER A 71 -7.56 17.99 -3.18
C SER A 71 -7.89 17.95 -1.68
N SER A 72 -8.87 18.75 -1.25
CA SER A 72 -9.42 18.66 0.10
C SER A 72 -10.14 17.34 0.39
N MET A 73 -10.53 16.62 -0.66
CA MET A 73 -11.12 15.29 -0.57
C MET A 73 -10.16 14.27 -1.17
N VAL A 74 -9.84 13.23 -0.41
CA VAL A 74 -8.80 12.25 -0.75
C VAL A 74 -9.11 11.47 -2.03
N ASN A 75 -10.37 11.10 -2.26
CA ASN A 75 -10.81 10.43 -3.49
C ASN A 75 -10.51 11.25 -4.76
N PHE A 76 -10.71 12.56 -4.71
CA PHE A 76 -10.33 13.45 -5.82
C PHE A 76 -8.81 13.61 -5.92
N ALA A 77 -8.10 13.70 -4.79
CA ALA A 77 -6.64 13.76 -4.81
C ALA A 77 -6.05 12.53 -5.50
N ARG A 78 -6.51 11.32 -5.14
CA ARG A 78 -6.05 10.06 -5.74
C ARG A 78 -6.36 10.00 -7.25
N CYS A 79 -7.57 10.38 -7.67
CA CYS A 79 -7.89 10.45 -9.10
C CYS A 79 -7.01 11.45 -9.85
N LYS A 80 -6.74 12.62 -9.28
CA LYS A 80 -5.85 13.64 -9.89
C LYS A 80 -4.41 13.18 -10.00
N VAL A 81 -3.90 12.44 -9.01
CA VAL A 81 -2.58 11.81 -9.07
C VAL A 81 -2.46 10.88 -10.28
N LEU A 82 -3.52 10.19 -10.67
CA LEU A 82 -3.59 9.42 -11.91
C LEU A 82 -3.86 10.27 -13.17
N GLY A 83 -3.84 11.59 -13.04
CA GLY A 83 -4.06 12.51 -14.14
C GLY A 83 -5.50 12.57 -14.62
N ALA A 84 -6.49 12.30 -13.76
CA ALA A 84 -7.90 12.38 -14.10
C ALA A 84 -8.30 13.76 -14.65
N ASN A 85 -9.14 13.75 -15.67
CA ASN A 85 -9.70 14.94 -16.25
C ASN A 85 -11.19 14.72 -16.55
N VAL A 86 -12.04 15.51 -15.92
CA VAL A 86 -13.51 15.41 -16.07
C VAL A 86 -13.99 15.52 -17.53
N LEU A 87 -13.23 16.14 -18.40
CA LEU A 87 -13.57 16.30 -19.82
C LEU A 87 -13.32 15.03 -20.66
N ARG A 88 -12.63 14.02 -20.10
CA ARG A 88 -12.32 12.77 -20.81
C ARG A 88 -13.36 11.66 -20.63
N GLY A 89 -14.33 11.88 -19.73
CA GLY A 89 -15.41 10.91 -19.47
C GLY A 89 -14.95 9.65 -18.74
N PRO A 90 -15.84 8.63 -18.61
CA PRO A 90 -15.61 7.47 -17.74
C PRO A 90 -14.58 6.46 -18.27
N LYS A 91 -14.32 6.44 -19.58
CA LYS A 91 -13.36 5.51 -20.21
C LYS A 91 -11.92 6.02 -20.24
N GLN A 92 -11.60 7.02 -19.44
CA GLN A 92 -10.23 7.50 -19.36
C GLN A 92 -9.32 6.51 -18.62
N ILE A 93 -8.06 6.51 -19.01
CA ILE A 93 -7.01 5.69 -18.39
C ILE A 93 -5.99 6.59 -17.69
N PRO A 94 -5.20 6.05 -16.73
CA PRO A 94 -4.19 6.83 -16.04
C PRO A 94 -3.30 7.62 -16.98
N TRP A 95 -3.07 8.90 -16.66
CA TRP A 95 -2.25 9.87 -17.42
C TRP A 95 -2.54 9.90 -18.93
N ASP A 96 -3.74 9.53 -19.35
CA ASP A 96 -4.14 9.49 -20.77
C ASP A 96 -3.26 8.53 -21.59
N GLY A 97 -2.73 7.47 -20.95
CA GLY A 97 -1.84 6.50 -21.59
C GLY A 97 -0.45 7.04 -21.97
N LYS A 98 -0.15 8.31 -21.66
CA LYS A 98 1.10 8.97 -22.06
C LYS A 98 2.30 8.58 -21.20
N LEU A 99 2.04 8.16 -19.96
CA LEU A 99 3.08 7.73 -19.03
C LEU A 99 3.36 6.25 -19.20
N GLN A 100 4.63 5.90 -19.44
CA GLN A 100 5.05 4.50 -19.49
C GLN A 100 5.62 4.10 -18.14
N TYR A 101 5.11 3.03 -17.55
CA TYR A 101 5.52 2.50 -16.25
C TYR A 101 5.21 1.00 -16.15
N ASP A 102 5.83 0.33 -15.19
CA ASP A 102 5.54 -1.06 -14.82
C ASP A 102 4.68 -1.14 -13.56
N TYR A 103 4.96 -0.29 -12.57
CA TYR A 103 4.27 -0.26 -11.29
C TYR A 103 4.01 1.17 -10.82
N GLN A 104 2.95 1.32 -10.04
CA GLN A 104 2.65 2.52 -9.24
C GLN A 104 2.97 2.22 -7.78
N LEU A 105 3.72 3.07 -7.11
CA LEU A 105 3.92 3.02 -5.66
C LEU A 105 3.17 4.16 -5.00
N TRP A 106 2.08 3.84 -4.35
CA TRP A 106 1.27 4.77 -3.59
C TRP A 106 1.83 4.95 -2.20
N ILE A 107 2.01 6.21 -1.78
CA ILE A 107 2.51 6.55 -0.45
C ILE A 107 1.76 7.78 0.05
N ASP A 108 1.01 7.63 1.15
CA ASP A 108 0.41 8.77 1.82
C ASP A 108 1.48 9.57 2.59
N SER A 109 1.29 10.88 2.68
CA SER A 109 2.30 11.83 3.15
C SER A 109 2.68 11.72 4.64
N ASP A 110 1.93 10.95 5.41
CA ASP A 110 2.12 10.66 6.84
C ASP A 110 2.72 9.28 7.12
N ILE A 111 2.91 8.45 6.09
CA ILE A 111 3.51 7.12 6.23
C ILE A 111 5.02 7.22 6.46
N VAL A 112 5.49 6.50 7.48
CA VAL A 112 6.93 6.30 7.76
C VAL A 112 7.34 4.93 7.26
N PHE A 113 8.23 4.91 6.29
CA PHE A 113 8.72 3.70 5.63
C PHE A 113 10.25 3.67 5.59
N ASP A 114 10.82 2.52 5.24
CA ASP A 114 12.24 2.37 4.92
C ASP A 114 12.45 1.66 3.57
N THR A 115 13.63 1.77 3.02
CA THR A 115 14.00 1.22 1.71
C THR A 115 13.84 -0.31 1.65
N ASN A 116 14.12 -1.03 2.76
CA ASN A 116 13.95 -2.48 2.78
C ASN A 116 12.49 -2.90 2.64
N LYS A 117 11.56 -2.12 3.18
CA LYS A 117 10.13 -2.37 3.03
C LYS A 117 9.67 -2.25 1.59
N PHE A 118 10.23 -1.31 0.83
CA PHE A 118 9.97 -1.22 -0.60
C PHE A 118 10.47 -2.48 -1.34
N TRP A 119 11.69 -2.95 -1.06
CA TRP A 119 12.19 -4.16 -1.72
C TRP A 119 11.37 -5.41 -1.38
N GLN A 120 10.82 -5.49 -0.18
CA GLN A 120 9.88 -6.54 0.20
C GLN A 120 8.60 -6.51 -0.63
N LEU A 121 8.02 -5.32 -0.90
CA LEU A 121 6.88 -5.20 -1.81
C LEU A 121 7.27 -5.66 -3.23
N CYS A 122 8.45 -5.25 -3.71
CA CYS A 122 8.92 -5.65 -5.05
C CYS A 122 9.08 -7.17 -5.17
N ASP A 123 9.62 -7.85 -4.16
CA ASP A 123 9.78 -9.31 -4.17
C ASP A 123 8.43 -10.05 -4.23
N LEU A 124 7.43 -9.50 -3.54
CA LEU A 124 6.07 -10.05 -3.56
C LEU A 124 5.33 -9.77 -4.87
N ALA A 125 5.51 -8.58 -5.44
CA ALA A 125 4.86 -8.19 -6.70
C ALA A 125 5.51 -8.89 -7.91
N PHE A 126 6.83 -9.03 -7.90
CA PHE A 126 7.62 -9.63 -8.96
C PHE A 126 8.58 -10.69 -8.39
N PRO A 127 8.04 -11.84 -7.97
CA PRO A 127 8.82 -12.88 -7.31
C PRO A 127 9.81 -13.57 -8.26
N ALA A 128 10.82 -14.24 -7.71
CA ALA A 128 11.76 -15.05 -8.50
C ALA A 128 11.09 -16.28 -9.10
N GLU A 129 10.10 -16.82 -8.42
CA GLU A 129 9.31 -17.98 -8.84
C GLU A 129 7.83 -17.72 -8.55
N GLY A 130 6.97 -18.22 -9.44
CA GLY A 130 5.51 -18.07 -9.33
C GLY A 130 4.98 -16.88 -10.14
N GLU A 131 3.73 -16.53 -9.86
CA GLU A 131 3.02 -15.49 -10.59
C GLU A 131 3.24 -14.11 -9.98
N GLU A 132 3.35 -13.10 -10.84
CA GLU A 132 3.33 -11.70 -10.44
C GLU A 132 2.01 -11.38 -9.75
N LYS A 133 2.08 -10.52 -8.72
CA LYS A 133 0.90 -10.00 -8.04
C LYS A 133 0.54 -8.62 -8.57
N GLU A 134 -0.73 -8.41 -8.81
CA GLU A 134 -1.23 -7.15 -9.33
C GLU A 134 -1.21 -6.05 -8.26
N ILE A 135 -1.55 -6.42 -7.02
CA ILE A 135 -1.61 -5.50 -5.89
C ILE A 135 -0.87 -6.12 -4.70
N VAL A 136 0.10 -5.39 -4.18
CA VAL A 136 0.85 -5.76 -2.96
C VAL A 136 0.87 -4.59 -2.00
N ALA A 137 0.37 -4.79 -0.80
CA ALA A 137 0.32 -3.77 0.23
C ALA A 137 1.25 -4.08 1.40
N GLY A 138 1.83 -3.04 1.98
CA GLY A 138 2.43 -3.12 3.31
C GLY A 138 1.46 -2.55 4.34
N TRP A 139 1.33 -3.22 5.45
CA TRP A 139 0.48 -2.75 6.53
C TRP A 139 1.14 -1.63 7.34
N TYR A 140 0.34 -0.76 7.89
CA TYR A 140 0.71 0.26 8.88
C TYR A 140 -0.36 0.35 9.95
N ALA A 141 0.03 0.83 11.14
CA ALA A 141 -0.92 1.03 12.22
C ALA A 141 -1.82 2.23 11.92
N THR A 142 -3.08 2.14 12.29
CA THR A 142 -4.01 3.26 12.31
C THR A 142 -3.72 4.19 13.49
N GLU A 143 -4.40 5.33 13.58
CA GLU A 143 -4.16 6.34 14.61
C GLU A 143 -4.27 5.80 16.04
N ASP A 144 -5.10 4.78 16.27
CA ASP A 144 -5.27 4.13 17.59
C ASP A 144 -4.04 3.28 18.01
N GLY A 145 -3.11 2.99 17.09
CA GLY A 145 -1.92 2.20 17.32
C GLY A 145 -2.17 0.71 17.57
N THR A 146 -3.41 0.25 17.48
CA THR A 146 -3.82 -1.14 17.78
C THR A 146 -4.32 -1.89 16.57
N THR A 147 -5.05 -1.23 15.69
CA THR A 147 -5.52 -1.76 14.42
C THR A 147 -4.57 -1.42 13.28
N THR A 148 -4.74 -2.09 12.15
CA THR A 148 -3.92 -1.87 10.96
C THR A 148 -4.76 -1.47 9.75
N SER A 149 -4.07 -1.01 8.70
CA SER A 149 -4.66 -0.62 7.42
C SER A 149 -5.19 -1.78 6.57
N VAL A 150 -5.19 -3.00 7.06
CA VAL A 150 -5.65 -4.19 6.32
C VAL A 150 -6.76 -4.91 7.07
N ALA A 151 -7.74 -5.42 6.33
CA ALA A 151 -8.92 -6.04 6.91
C ALA A 151 -9.46 -7.18 6.04
N HIS A 152 -10.44 -7.90 6.60
CA HIS A 152 -11.23 -8.91 5.91
C HIS A 152 -12.69 -8.49 5.90
N TRP A 153 -13.41 -8.87 4.81
CA TRP A 153 -14.86 -8.70 4.74
C TRP A 153 -15.54 -9.59 5.76
N LEU A 154 -16.69 -9.15 6.22
CA LEU A 154 -17.57 -9.87 7.13
C LEU A 154 -18.94 -10.10 6.48
N GLU A 155 -19.53 -11.24 6.78
CA GLU A 155 -20.94 -11.47 6.51
C GLU A 155 -21.82 -10.51 7.33
N GLU A 156 -23.06 -10.26 6.92
CA GLU A 156 -23.91 -9.24 7.55
C GLU A 156 -24.08 -9.43 9.06
N ASP A 157 -24.29 -10.67 9.52
CA ASP A 157 -24.48 -10.94 10.95
C ASP A 157 -23.21 -10.69 11.77
N GLU A 158 -22.05 -11.04 11.19
CA GLU A 158 -20.74 -10.75 11.81
C GLU A 158 -20.47 -9.24 11.82
N PHE A 159 -20.75 -8.55 10.72
CA PHE A 159 -20.60 -7.10 10.61
C PHE A 159 -21.46 -6.37 11.65
N ARG A 160 -22.72 -6.80 11.83
CA ARG A 160 -23.62 -6.27 12.87
C ARG A 160 -23.06 -6.50 14.27
N THR A 161 -22.57 -7.71 14.54
CA THR A 161 -21.98 -8.09 15.85
C THR A 161 -20.70 -7.31 16.12
N ASN A 162 -19.93 -7.00 15.07
CA ASN A 162 -18.70 -6.19 15.15
C ASN A 162 -18.97 -4.67 15.17
N GLY A 163 -20.22 -4.26 15.40
CA GLY A 163 -20.58 -2.85 15.53
C GLY A 163 -20.53 -2.05 14.23
N GLY A 164 -20.64 -2.71 13.07
CA GLY A 164 -20.60 -2.05 11.76
C GLY A 164 -19.17 -1.72 11.29
N VAL A 165 -18.17 -2.45 11.78
CA VAL A 165 -16.75 -2.25 11.42
C VAL A 165 -16.21 -3.52 10.76
N MET A 166 -15.38 -3.37 9.75
CA MET A 166 -14.66 -4.49 9.12
C MET A 166 -13.76 -5.22 10.12
N ASN A 167 -13.40 -6.46 9.80
CA ASN A 167 -12.47 -7.25 10.61
C ASN A 167 -11.02 -6.85 10.32
N HIS A 168 -10.56 -5.77 10.94
CA HIS A 168 -9.19 -5.31 10.83
C HIS A 168 -8.21 -6.26 11.52
N GLU A 169 -7.09 -6.54 10.85
CA GLU A 169 -5.95 -7.18 11.50
C GLU A 169 -5.39 -6.24 12.57
N THR A 170 -5.01 -6.81 13.72
CA THR A 170 -4.37 -6.03 14.78
C THR A 170 -2.85 -5.98 14.60
N VAL A 171 -2.21 -4.94 15.13
CA VAL A 171 -0.74 -4.84 15.15
C VAL A 171 -0.13 -6.07 15.85
N GLU A 172 -0.79 -6.59 16.89
CA GLU A 172 -0.33 -7.79 17.60
C GLU A 172 -0.44 -9.05 16.72
N SER A 173 -1.56 -9.27 16.02
CA SER A 173 -1.76 -10.44 15.16
C SER A 173 -0.77 -10.46 14.00
N ILE A 174 -0.65 -9.32 13.30
CA ILE A 174 0.16 -9.22 12.09
C ILE A 174 1.66 -9.27 12.39
N SER A 175 2.10 -8.73 13.53
CA SER A 175 3.51 -8.77 13.95
C SER A 175 4.02 -10.19 14.24
N LYS A 176 3.12 -11.13 14.52
CA LYS A 176 3.42 -12.56 14.72
C LYS A 176 3.52 -13.33 13.40
N ARG A 177 2.97 -12.80 12.31
CA ARG A 177 3.01 -13.43 11.00
C ARG A 177 4.44 -13.41 10.45
N ARG A 178 4.83 -14.49 9.79
CA ARG A 178 6.16 -14.66 9.19
C ARG A 178 6.13 -14.68 7.66
N LYS A 179 4.96 -14.91 7.11
CA LYS A 179 4.74 -15.03 5.66
C LYS A 179 3.71 -14.01 5.20
N PRO A 180 3.79 -13.58 3.94
CA PRO A 180 2.73 -12.80 3.31
C PRO A 180 1.40 -13.57 3.36
N PHE A 181 0.31 -12.84 3.38
CA PHE A 181 -1.04 -13.39 3.41
C PHE A 181 -1.98 -12.50 2.59
N THR A 182 -3.10 -13.06 2.17
CA THR A 182 -4.12 -12.35 1.43
C THR A 182 -5.04 -11.61 2.39
N VAL A 183 -5.47 -10.44 1.99
CA VAL A 183 -6.47 -9.60 2.67
C VAL A 183 -7.52 -9.17 1.66
N ASP A 184 -8.69 -8.80 2.13
CA ASP A 184 -9.77 -8.35 1.26
C ASP A 184 -9.73 -6.81 1.07
N TYR A 185 -9.16 -6.12 2.05
CA TYR A 185 -9.04 -4.67 2.07
C TYR A 185 -7.64 -4.22 2.50
N THR A 186 -7.16 -3.17 1.87
CA THR A 186 -5.97 -2.42 2.28
C THR A 186 -6.16 -0.93 2.09
N GLY A 187 -5.69 -0.12 3.06
CA GLY A 187 -5.54 1.32 2.85
C GLY A 187 -4.43 1.63 1.85
N PHE A 188 -4.52 2.77 1.20
CA PHE A 188 -3.62 3.18 0.10
C PHE A 188 -2.35 3.91 0.55
N GLY A 189 -2.05 3.90 1.85
CA GLY A 189 -0.87 4.60 2.38
C GLY A 189 0.48 3.97 2.00
N TRP A 190 0.52 2.67 1.65
CA TRP A 190 1.74 1.96 1.25
C TRP A 190 1.40 0.76 0.36
N VAL A 191 1.20 0.99 -0.95
CA VAL A 191 0.72 -0.03 -1.90
C VAL A 191 1.50 0.04 -3.20
N LEU A 192 1.96 -1.10 -3.69
CA LEU A 192 2.55 -1.28 -5.01
C LEU A 192 1.51 -1.95 -5.93
N ILE A 193 1.18 -1.30 -7.05
CA ILE A 193 0.15 -1.74 -7.99
C ILE A 193 0.77 -1.88 -9.38
N LYS A 194 0.57 -3.04 -10.01
CA LYS A 194 1.03 -3.32 -11.37
C LYS A 194 0.23 -2.52 -12.39
N LYS A 195 0.89 -2.10 -13.47
CA LYS A 195 0.22 -1.54 -14.64
C LYS A 195 -0.84 -2.52 -15.17
N GLY A 196 -1.98 -2.01 -15.56
CA GLY A 196 -3.12 -2.79 -16.03
C GLY A 196 -4.30 -2.76 -15.06
N VAL A 197 -4.05 -2.67 -13.75
CA VAL A 197 -5.13 -2.63 -12.75
C VAL A 197 -6.05 -1.42 -12.99
N PHE A 198 -5.53 -0.21 -12.93
CA PHE A 198 -6.33 1.00 -13.16
C PHE A 198 -6.79 1.18 -14.60
N GLU A 199 -6.08 0.63 -15.56
CA GLU A 199 -6.49 0.60 -16.95
C GLU A 199 -7.68 -0.33 -17.20
N GLY A 200 -7.88 -1.33 -16.32
CA GLY A 200 -9.03 -2.25 -16.34
C GLY A 200 -10.26 -1.71 -15.63
N LEU A 201 -10.12 -0.67 -14.81
CA LEU A 201 -11.21 -0.07 -14.05
C LEU A 201 -11.83 1.13 -14.76
N GLU A 202 -13.12 1.36 -14.52
CA GLU A 202 -13.81 2.54 -15.03
C GLU A 202 -13.60 3.75 -14.10
N TYR A 203 -13.36 4.93 -14.70
CA TYR A 203 -13.32 6.17 -13.93
C TYR A 203 -14.73 6.56 -13.42
N PRO A 204 -14.84 7.08 -12.20
CA PRO A 204 -13.78 7.49 -11.25
C PRO A 204 -13.24 6.32 -10.39
N TRP A 205 -11.93 6.04 -10.47
CA TRP A 205 -11.26 4.91 -9.84
C TRP A 205 -11.36 4.84 -8.31
N PHE A 206 -11.67 5.94 -7.68
CA PHE A 206 -11.74 6.10 -6.22
C PHE A 206 -13.07 6.70 -5.79
N ALA A 207 -14.16 6.40 -6.49
CA ALA A 207 -15.48 6.90 -6.11
C ALA A 207 -15.96 6.19 -4.84
N PRO A 208 -16.36 6.93 -3.79
CA PRO A 208 -17.10 6.34 -2.70
C PRO A 208 -18.37 5.65 -3.19
N LYS A 209 -18.62 4.43 -2.73
CA LYS A 209 -19.76 3.62 -3.16
C LYS A 209 -20.69 3.31 -1.98
N MET A 210 -21.95 3.22 -2.27
CA MET A 210 -22.91 2.68 -1.32
C MET A 210 -22.86 1.15 -1.37
N GLN A 211 -22.49 0.52 -0.27
CA GLN A 211 -22.62 -0.92 -0.09
C GLN A 211 -23.89 -1.26 0.64
N VAL A 212 -24.59 -2.26 0.15
CA VAL A 212 -25.84 -2.75 0.72
C VAL A 212 -25.72 -4.25 0.89
N PHE A 213 -25.88 -4.75 2.12
CA PHE A 213 -25.93 -6.18 2.37
C PHE A 213 -27.19 -6.81 1.78
N GLU A 214 -27.17 -8.13 1.56
CA GLU A 214 -28.26 -8.86 0.89
C GLU A 214 -29.63 -8.66 1.54
N SER A 215 -29.69 -8.47 2.86
CA SER A 215 -30.94 -8.19 3.56
C SER A 215 -31.59 -6.85 3.18
N GLY A 216 -30.83 -5.93 2.59
CA GLY A 216 -31.22 -4.54 2.34
C GLY A 216 -31.39 -3.67 3.58
N LYS A 217 -31.14 -4.20 4.79
CA LYS A 217 -31.34 -3.49 6.06
C LYS A 217 -30.06 -2.84 6.59
N VAL A 218 -28.91 -3.30 6.14
CA VAL A 218 -27.60 -2.73 6.46
C VAL A 218 -27.02 -2.15 5.20
N GLN A 219 -26.66 -0.89 5.26
CA GLN A 219 -25.98 -0.20 4.17
C GLN A 219 -24.99 0.80 4.75
N ASP A 220 -23.90 1.01 4.04
CA ASP A 220 -22.89 1.98 4.41
C ASP A 220 -22.27 2.63 3.18
N MET A 221 -21.81 3.85 3.32
CA MET A 221 -21.04 4.53 2.29
C MET A 221 -19.55 4.23 2.50
N CYS A 222 -19.00 3.39 1.64
CA CYS A 222 -17.60 3.04 1.68
C CYS A 222 -16.71 4.20 1.24
N GLY A 223 -15.60 4.41 1.95
CA GLY A 223 -14.51 5.31 1.53
C GLY A 223 -13.88 4.88 0.20
N GLU A 224 -12.99 5.70 -0.32
CA GLU A 224 -12.41 5.52 -1.65
C GLU A 224 -11.53 4.26 -1.78
N ASP A 225 -10.78 3.94 -0.74
CA ASP A 225 -9.91 2.77 -0.69
C ASP A 225 -10.70 1.47 -0.53
N VAL A 226 -11.75 1.47 0.31
CA VAL A 226 -12.69 0.34 0.42
C VAL A 226 -13.39 0.11 -0.91
N SER A 227 -13.88 1.19 -1.54
CA SER A 227 -14.57 1.11 -2.83
C SER A 227 -13.68 0.55 -3.93
N PHE A 228 -12.40 0.92 -3.95
CA PHE A 228 -11.42 0.36 -4.88
C PHE A 228 -11.19 -1.16 -4.64
N CYS A 229 -11.15 -1.60 -3.38
CA CYS A 229 -10.95 -3.02 -3.06
C CYS A 229 -12.19 -3.89 -3.36
N LEU A 230 -13.33 -3.27 -3.62
CA LEU A 230 -14.59 -3.95 -4.03
C LEU A 230 -14.70 -4.10 -5.57
N ASP A 231 -13.90 -3.38 -6.36
CA ASP A 231 -13.84 -3.42 -7.83
C ASP A 231 -12.89 -4.48 -8.34
#